data_5d5548ee1673d884e2193ee90de2e902
#
_entry.id   5d5548ee1673d884e2193ee90de2e902
#
_cell.length_a   1.000
_cell.length_b   1.000
_cell.length_c   1.000
_cell.angle_alpha   90.00
_cell.angle_beta   90.00
_cell.angle_gamma   90.00
#
_symmetry.space_group_name_H-M   'P 1'
#
loop_
_entity.id
_entity.type
_entity.pdbx_description
1 polymer ?
#
loop_
_entity_poly.entity_id
_entity_poly.type
_entity_poly.pdbx_seq_one_letter_code
_entity_poly.pdbx_strand_id
1 'polypeptide(L)'
;MYINKRTEKIVARSYDKFFNLDERPETKLNALRHNLQFPVRAYVKVNGFLGIVGYDNAQKKLLVTSKGDMYGLYAKIFKNTLAAELKEHMQFLEDFVKKNNCSVIFECIEPELDPHIIEYRKPQVVLLEIIENELNFAHRPYAELVALGEQLQVEIKEQACTLTSWDELHAWLKTIMQEDYLYDGKHIEGFVIEDSRHFMTKLKLAYYSKWKRLRRVAETTLRHGAVKAKWQLNDELSREFYQWLKEEIYPLHKGDGSYAFATDIISLRKRFEER
;
A
#
# COMPACT_ATOMS: atom_id res chain seq x y z
N MET A 1 -7.46 -6.51 -12.98
CA MET A 1 -7.26 -6.73 -14.43
C MET A 1 -8.35 -6.00 -15.19
N TYR A 2 -8.00 -5.24 -16.19
CA TYR A 2 -8.91 -4.55 -17.11
C TYR A 2 -8.77 -5.15 -18.51
N ILE A 3 -9.90 -5.50 -19.10
CA ILE A 3 -9.97 -6.18 -20.40
C ILE A 3 -10.79 -5.33 -21.36
N ASN A 4 -10.27 -5.11 -22.56
CA ASN A 4 -11.05 -4.52 -23.63
C ASN A 4 -12.07 -5.55 -24.14
N LYS A 5 -13.35 -5.31 -23.89
CA LYS A 5 -14.45 -6.25 -24.20
C LYS A 5 -14.58 -6.58 -25.69
N ARG A 6 -14.12 -5.69 -26.57
CA ARG A 6 -14.24 -5.88 -28.03
C ARG A 6 -13.12 -6.74 -28.59
N THR A 7 -11.92 -6.66 -28.00
CA THR A 7 -10.73 -7.39 -28.47
C THR A 7 -10.35 -8.57 -27.57
N GLU A 8 -11.02 -8.68 -26.40
CA GLU A 8 -10.73 -9.65 -25.34
C GLU A 8 -9.28 -9.63 -24.83
N LYS A 9 -8.56 -8.51 -25.07
CA LYS A 9 -7.17 -8.34 -24.63
C LYS A 9 -7.10 -7.64 -23.30
N ILE A 10 -6.13 -8.05 -22.49
CA ILE A 10 -5.76 -7.37 -21.24
C ILE A 10 -5.10 -6.05 -21.64
N VAL A 11 -5.61 -4.95 -21.11
CA VAL A 11 -5.12 -3.58 -21.38
C VAL A 11 -4.50 -2.94 -20.16
N ALA A 12 -4.82 -3.46 -18.97
CA ALA A 12 -4.13 -3.14 -17.74
C ALA A 12 -4.32 -4.25 -16.70
N ARG A 13 -3.27 -4.58 -15.99
CA ARG A 13 -3.23 -5.64 -14.99
C ARG A 13 -2.40 -5.19 -13.79
N SER A 14 -2.78 -5.62 -12.57
CA SER A 14 -2.01 -5.45 -11.35
C SER A 14 -1.56 -6.81 -10.82
N TYR A 15 -0.92 -6.81 -9.66
CA TYR A 15 -0.60 -8.02 -8.93
C TYR A 15 -1.78 -8.96 -8.81
N ASP A 16 -1.54 -10.24 -8.85
CA ASP A 16 -2.44 -11.23 -8.30
C ASP A 16 -2.60 -10.97 -6.80
N LYS A 17 -3.72 -11.42 -6.24
CA LYS A 17 -3.98 -11.16 -4.82
C LYS A 17 -3.03 -11.98 -3.96
N PHE A 18 -2.19 -11.32 -3.18
CA PHE A 18 -1.38 -11.92 -2.14
C PHE A 18 -1.83 -11.46 -0.74
N PHE A 19 -1.57 -12.28 0.26
CA PHE A 19 -2.17 -12.20 1.59
C PHE A 19 -1.14 -11.82 2.65
N ASN A 20 -1.62 -11.38 3.82
CA ASN A 20 -0.72 -11.12 4.93
C ASN A 20 -0.16 -12.44 5.48
N LEU A 21 0.96 -12.34 6.17
CA LEU A 21 1.48 -13.41 7.00
C LEU A 21 0.36 -13.92 7.93
N ASP A 22 0.25 -15.22 8.09
CA ASP A 22 -0.76 -15.94 8.88
C ASP A 22 -2.24 -15.73 8.46
N GLU A 23 -2.52 -15.02 7.36
CA GLU A 23 -3.91 -14.78 6.90
C GLU A 23 -4.52 -16.01 6.20
N ARG A 24 -3.71 -16.81 5.54
CA ARG A 24 -4.13 -17.98 4.74
C ARG A 24 -3.27 -19.20 5.08
N PRO A 25 -3.75 -20.41 4.78
CA PRO A 25 -2.95 -21.62 5.02
C PRO A 25 -1.55 -21.54 4.43
N GLU A 26 -1.42 -21.05 3.20
CA GLU A 26 -0.15 -20.91 2.46
C GLU A 26 0.77 -19.82 3.01
N THR A 27 0.25 -18.85 3.76
CA THR A 27 1.03 -17.77 4.37
C THR A 27 1.33 -17.98 5.86
N LYS A 28 0.96 -19.13 6.43
CA LYS A 28 1.34 -19.50 7.80
C LYS A 28 2.84 -19.79 7.88
N LEU A 29 3.49 -19.43 8.98
CA LEU A 29 4.93 -19.62 9.17
C LEU A 29 5.39 -21.05 8.86
N ASN A 30 4.63 -22.06 9.32
CA ASN A 30 4.96 -23.45 9.04
C ASN A 30 4.90 -23.79 7.54
N ALA A 31 3.91 -23.25 6.83
CA ALA A 31 3.79 -23.46 5.38
C ALA A 31 4.91 -22.74 4.63
N LEU A 32 5.23 -21.50 5.02
CA LEU A 32 6.31 -20.71 4.42
C LEU A 32 7.66 -21.41 4.58
N ARG A 33 7.94 -22.03 5.74
CA ARG A 33 9.17 -22.79 5.97
C ARG A 33 9.39 -23.90 4.94
N HIS A 34 8.33 -24.54 4.48
CA HIS A 34 8.41 -25.65 3.53
C HIS A 34 8.27 -25.24 2.07
N ASN A 35 7.56 -24.13 1.81
CA ASN A 35 7.16 -23.75 0.47
C ASN A 35 7.99 -22.64 -0.16
N LEU A 36 8.63 -21.77 0.66
CA LEU A 36 9.45 -20.68 0.12
C LEU A 36 10.68 -21.20 -0.61
N GLN A 37 10.96 -20.57 -1.74
CA GLN A 37 12.19 -20.80 -2.50
C GLN A 37 13.15 -19.62 -2.34
N PHE A 38 14.28 -19.91 -1.74
CA PHE A 38 15.32 -18.91 -1.51
C PHE A 38 16.15 -18.63 -2.77
N PRO A 39 16.74 -17.44 -2.94
CA PRO A 39 16.67 -16.31 -2.01
C PRO A 39 15.28 -15.65 -1.97
N VAL A 40 14.94 -15.12 -0.79
CA VAL A 40 13.75 -14.30 -0.56
C VAL A 40 14.17 -12.84 -0.49
N ARG A 41 13.44 -11.95 -1.15
CA ARG A 41 13.65 -10.50 -1.07
C ARG A 41 12.55 -9.86 -0.25
N ALA A 42 12.92 -8.93 0.60
CA ALA A 42 11.98 -8.09 1.34
C ALA A 42 12.01 -6.68 0.79
N TYR A 43 10.84 -6.16 0.43
CA TYR A 43 10.65 -4.80 -0.06
C TYR A 43 9.88 -3.98 0.95
N VAL A 44 10.27 -2.72 1.15
CA VAL A 44 9.51 -1.79 1.99
C VAL A 44 8.11 -1.60 1.40
N LYS A 45 7.11 -1.83 2.23
CA LYS A 45 5.73 -1.61 1.82
C LYS A 45 5.34 -0.16 2.05
N VAL A 46 5.26 0.57 0.96
CA VAL A 46 4.76 1.95 0.95
C VAL A 46 3.27 1.96 1.30
N ASN A 47 2.83 3.01 1.99
CA ASN A 47 1.45 3.15 2.46
C ASN A 47 0.68 4.20 1.65
N GLY A 48 -0.01 3.75 0.65
CA GLY A 48 -0.87 4.51 -0.25
C GLY A 48 -1.96 3.63 -0.85
N PHE A 49 -2.31 3.88 -2.09
CA PHE A 49 -3.21 3.04 -2.87
C PHE A 49 -2.62 2.73 -4.24
N LEU A 50 -3.00 1.57 -4.80
CA LEU A 50 -2.47 1.11 -6.08
C LEU A 50 -3.02 1.90 -7.26
N GLY A 51 -2.11 2.50 -8.03
CA GLY A 51 -2.29 3.02 -9.36
C GLY A 51 -1.77 2.04 -10.42
N ILE A 52 -2.45 1.98 -11.55
CA ILE A 52 -2.11 1.10 -12.66
C ILE A 52 -2.08 1.91 -13.94
N VAL A 53 -0.98 1.83 -14.69
CA VAL A 53 -0.85 2.41 -16.01
C VAL A 53 -0.74 1.29 -17.03
N GLY A 54 -1.55 1.32 -18.06
CA GLY A 54 -1.55 0.39 -19.18
C GLY A 54 -1.93 1.09 -20.48
N TYR A 55 -2.03 0.35 -21.58
CA TYR A 55 -2.39 0.92 -22.88
C TYR A 55 -3.41 0.09 -23.63
N ASP A 56 -4.48 0.74 -24.09
CA ASP A 56 -5.45 0.10 -24.97
C ASP A 56 -5.11 0.38 -26.45
N ASN A 57 -4.50 -0.59 -27.11
CA ASN A 57 -4.10 -0.51 -28.50
C ASN A 57 -5.29 -0.33 -29.46
N ALA A 58 -6.47 -0.86 -29.10
CA ALA A 58 -7.66 -0.75 -29.96
C ALA A 58 -8.27 0.65 -29.91
N GLN A 59 -8.22 1.30 -28.75
CA GLN A 59 -8.67 2.68 -28.55
C GLN A 59 -7.56 3.71 -28.72
N LYS A 60 -6.31 3.27 -28.89
CA LYS A 60 -5.11 4.13 -28.93
C LYS A 60 -5.06 5.09 -27.73
N LYS A 61 -5.25 4.54 -26.53
CA LYS A 61 -5.43 5.34 -25.32
C LYS A 61 -4.61 4.80 -24.15
N LEU A 62 -3.88 5.70 -23.49
CA LEU A 62 -3.26 5.44 -22.19
C LEU A 62 -4.36 5.27 -21.13
N LEU A 63 -4.25 4.20 -20.33
CA LEU A 63 -5.11 3.93 -19.20
C LEU A 63 -4.35 4.27 -17.93
N VAL A 64 -4.88 5.21 -17.17
CA VAL A 64 -4.39 5.55 -15.82
C VAL A 64 -5.56 5.33 -14.88
N THR A 65 -5.45 4.33 -14.01
CA THR A 65 -6.58 3.84 -13.21
C THR A 65 -6.13 3.37 -11.82
N SER A 66 -7.07 3.20 -10.91
CA SER A 66 -6.81 2.54 -9.63
C SER A 66 -7.12 1.04 -9.72
N LYS A 67 -6.74 0.28 -8.68
CA LYS A 67 -7.04 -1.15 -8.61
C LYS A 67 -8.54 -1.48 -8.62
N GLY A 68 -9.35 -0.65 -8.00
CA GLY A 68 -10.78 -0.93 -7.77
C GLY A 68 -11.73 -0.34 -8.79
N ASP A 69 -11.36 0.77 -9.44
CA ASP A 69 -12.24 1.52 -10.33
C ASP A 69 -11.43 2.28 -11.37
N MET A 70 -11.93 2.25 -12.62
CA MET A 70 -11.30 2.91 -13.75
C MET A 70 -11.55 4.43 -13.77
N TYR A 71 -12.67 4.90 -13.25
CA TYR A 71 -13.13 6.28 -13.35
C TYR A 71 -13.46 6.94 -12.01
N GLY A 72 -13.35 6.19 -10.91
CA GLY A 72 -13.67 6.65 -9.57
C GLY A 72 -12.68 7.68 -9.03
N LEU A 73 -12.93 8.09 -7.78
CA LEU A 73 -12.14 9.12 -7.10
C LEU A 73 -10.64 8.78 -7.09
N TYR A 74 -10.29 7.56 -6.68
CA TYR A 74 -8.88 7.13 -6.60
C TYR A 74 -8.18 7.10 -7.96
N ALA A 75 -8.88 6.75 -9.04
CA ALA A 75 -8.32 6.82 -10.38
C ALA A 75 -8.04 8.28 -10.81
N LYS A 76 -8.92 9.22 -10.44
CA LYS A 76 -8.73 10.66 -10.69
C LYS A 76 -7.56 11.22 -9.89
N ILE A 77 -7.50 10.91 -8.60
CA ILE A 77 -6.38 11.31 -7.73
C ILE A 77 -5.07 10.79 -8.33
N PHE A 78 -4.97 9.49 -8.60
CA PHE A 78 -3.76 8.89 -9.16
C PHE A 78 -3.35 9.55 -10.47
N LYS A 79 -4.29 9.80 -11.37
CA LYS A 79 -4.01 10.45 -12.66
C LYS A 79 -3.40 11.85 -12.47
N ASN A 80 -3.93 12.62 -11.53
CA ASN A 80 -3.44 13.98 -11.26
C ASN A 80 -2.06 13.94 -10.60
N THR A 81 -1.87 13.11 -9.58
CA THR A 81 -0.58 12.96 -8.88
C THR A 81 0.49 12.44 -9.83
N LEU A 82 0.17 11.42 -10.64
CA LEU A 82 1.09 10.88 -11.64
C LEU A 82 1.52 11.94 -12.67
N ALA A 83 0.56 12.72 -13.20
CA ALA A 83 0.85 13.77 -14.17
C ALA A 83 1.70 14.90 -13.56
N ALA A 84 1.47 15.24 -12.28
CA ALA A 84 2.25 16.25 -11.58
C ALA A 84 3.70 15.80 -11.29
N GLU A 85 3.90 14.53 -10.96
CA GLU A 85 5.23 13.97 -10.68
C GLU A 85 6.03 13.71 -11.95
N LEU A 86 5.41 13.10 -12.97
CA LEU A 86 6.09 12.69 -14.20
C LEU A 86 6.32 13.80 -15.23
N LYS A 87 5.42 14.79 -15.28
CA LYS A 87 5.52 15.93 -16.21
C LYS A 87 5.86 15.50 -17.65
N GLU A 88 7.02 15.91 -18.15
CA GLU A 88 7.52 15.57 -19.49
C GLU A 88 7.75 14.07 -19.70
N HIS A 89 7.93 13.28 -18.66
CA HIS A 89 8.14 11.83 -18.78
C HIS A 89 6.84 11.03 -19.03
N MET A 90 5.67 11.67 -18.99
CA MET A 90 4.40 10.99 -19.28
C MET A 90 4.35 10.37 -20.68
N GLN A 91 4.90 11.04 -21.67
CA GLN A 91 4.97 10.50 -23.05
C GLN A 91 5.87 9.27 -23.12
N PHE A 92 7.00 9.30 -22.41
CA PHE A 92 7.90 8.15 -22.32
C PHE A 92 7.19 6.94 -21.67
N LEU A 93 6.45 7.16 -20.59
CA LEU A 93 5.69 6.09 -19.94
C LEU A 93 4.62 5.50 -20.87
N GLU A 94 3.89 6.35 -21.64
CA GLU A 94 2.91 5.90 -22.63
C GLU A 94 3.57 5.02 -23.71
N ASP A 95 4.67 5.48 -24.29
CA ASP A 95 5.40 4.74 -25.30
C ASP A 95 5.97 3.42 -24.76
N PHE A 96 6.44 3.42 -23.52
CA PHE A 96 6.94 2.24 -22.84
C PHE A 96 5.85 1.16 -22.67
N VAL A 97 4.69 1.50 -22.08
CA VAL A 97 3.61 0.51 -21.86
C VAL A 97 2.99 0.04 -23.18
N LYS A 98 2.90 0.92 -24.17
CA LYS A 98 2.41 0.60 -25.50
C LYS A 98 3.33 -0.37 -26.24
N LYS A 99 4.64 -0.08 -26.28
CA LYS A 99 5.66 -0.90 -26.96
C LYS A 99 5.79 -2.28 -26.32
N ASN A 100 5.76 -2.33 -25.01
CA ASN A 100 6.05 -3.55 -24.26
C ASN A 100 4.81 -4.39 -23.92
N ASN A 101 3.59 -3.93 -24.22
CA ASN A 101 2.34 -4.60 -23.86
C ASN A 101 2.30 -5.00 -22.37
N CYS A 102 2.69 -4.09 -21.50
CA CYS A 102 2.77 -4.30 -20.05
C CYS A 102 1.95 -3.27 -19.28
N SER A 103 1.79 -3.50 -18.01
CA SER A 103 1.26 -2.54 -17.04
C SER A 103 2.35 -2.10 -16.09
N VAL A 104 2.39 -0.83 -15.78
CA VAL A 104 3.28 -0.24 -14.78
C VAL A 104 2.47 0.10 -13.54
N ILE A 105 2.92 -0.39 -12.39
CA ILE A 105 2.23 -0.31 -11.12
C ILE A 105 2.91 0.70 -10.22
N PHE A 106 2.11 1.57 -9.63
CA PHE A 106 2.55 2.57 -8.68
C PHE A 106 1.81 2.44 -7.35
N GLU A 107 2.45 2.82 -6.26
CA GLU A 107 1.75 3.25 -5.06
C GLU A 107 1.58 4.76 -5.16
N CYS A 108 0.35 5.23 -5.12
CA CYS A 108 0.01 6.65 -5.08
C CYS A 108 -0.15 7.07 -3.63
N ILE A 109 0.61 8.08 -3.23
CA ILE A 109 0.58 8.71 -1.92
C ILE A 109 -0.02 10.10 -2.09
N GLU A 110 -1.15 10.35 -1.42
CA GLU A 110 -1.84 11.64 -1.47
C GLU A 110 -2.32 12.00 -0.05
N PRO A 111 -1.43 12.60 0.76
CA PRO A 111 -1.69 12.79 2.19
C PRO A 111 -2.86 13.72 2.50
N GLU A 112 -3.21 14.63 1.61
CA GLU A 112 -4.32 15.58 1.84
C GLU A 112 -5.70 14.97 1.50
N LEU A 113 -5.78 14.21 0.40
CA LEU A 113 -7.04 13.66 -0.11
C LEU A 113 -7.33 12.24 0.41
N ASP A 114 -6.30 11.48 0.73
CA ASP A 114 -6.40 10.13 1.31
C ASP A 114 -5.37 9.96 2.44
N PRO A 115 -5.62 10.55 3.62
CA PRO A 115 -4.71 10.45 4.76
C PRO A 115 -4.54 9.01 5.20
N HIS A 116 -3.29 8.58 5.21
CA HIS A 116 -2.87 7.22 5.57
C HIS A 116 -2.47 7.11 7.04
N ILE A 117 -1.97 5.93 7.43
CA ILE A 117 -1.44 5.72 8.79
C ILE A 117 -0.01 6.25 8.91
N ILE A 118 0.78 6.07 7.85
CA ILE A 118 2.15 6.57 7.77
C ILE A 118 2.12 7.99 7.24
N GLU A 119 2.87 8.87 7.89
CA GLU A 119 2.94 10.28 7.53
C GLU A 119 3.89 10.49 6.34
N TYR A 120 3.38 11.18 5.33
CA TYR A 120 4.16 11.65 4.19
C TYR A 120 4.04 13.16 4.06
N ARG A 121 5.10 13.81 3.59
CA ARG A 121 5.17 15.28 3.53
C ARG A 121 4.47 15.89 2.31
N LYS A 122 4.39 15.14 1.22
CA LYS A 122 3.87 15.61 -0.07
C LYS A 122 3.23 14.47 -0.86
N PRO A 123 2.33 14.79 -1.80
CA PRO A 123 1.91 13.85 -2.82
C PRO A 123 3.10 13.32 -3.62
N GLN A 124 3.08 12.02 -3.94
CA GLN A 124 4.11 11.38 -4.76
C GLN A 124 3.62 10.03 -5.29
N VAL A 125 4.32 9.50 -6.28
CA VAL A 125 4.13 8.14 -6.76
C VAL A 125 5.43 7.34 -6.56
N VAL A 126 5.30 6.08 -6.15
CA VAL A 126 6.42 5.15 -6.03
C VAL A 126 6.19 4.01 -7.02
N LEU A 127 7.14 3.81 -7.92
CA LEU A 127 7.09 2.75 -8.93
C LEU A 127 7.29 1.38 -8.25
N LEU A 128 6.30 0.51 -8.36
CA LEU A 128 6.32 -0.79 -7.67
C LEU A 128 6.69 -1.96 -8.58
N GLU A 129 6.17 -1.98 -9.83
CA GLU A 129 6.32 -3.17 -10.68
C GLU A 129 6.04 -2.88 -12.14
N ILE A 130 6.61 -3.72 -13.02
CA ILE A 130 6.27 -3.84 -14.44
C ILE A 130 5.68 -5.24 -14.63
N ILE A 131 4.40 -5.34 -14.97
CA ILE A 131 3.66 -6.60 -15.06
C ILE A 131 3.25 -6.84 -16.51
N GLU A 132 3.50 -8.04 -17.03
CA GLU A 132 3.07 -8.43 -18.37
C GLU A 132 1.55 -8.51 -18.47
N ASN A 133 0.97 -8.03 -19.58
CA ASN A 133 -0.46 -8.08 -19.82
C ASN A 133 -0.91 -9.46 -20.34
N GLU A 134 -0.56 -10.50 -19.58
CA GLU A 134 -0.83 -11.90 -19.88
C GLU A 134 -1.76 -12.52 -18.82
N LEU A 135 -2.42 -13.65 -19.13
CA LEU A 135 -3.31 -14.34 -18.16
C LEU A 135 -2.50 -14.88 -16.97
N ASN A 136 -1.37 -15.51 -17.24
CA ASN A 136 -0.46 -15.94 -16.20
C ASN A 136 0.29 -14.75 -15.64
N PHE A 137 0.40 -14.70 -14.30
CA PHE A 137 1.14 -13.61 -13.65
C PHE A 137 2.62 -13.72 -13.97
N ALA A 138 3.16 -12.66 -14.54
CA ALA A 138 4.58 -12.46 -14.74
C ALA A 138 4.92 -10.99 -14.59
N HIS A 139 6.02 -10.71 -13.94
CA HIS A 139 6.59 -9.37 -13.84
C HIS A 139 8.04 -9.37 -14.27
N ARG A 140 8.56 -8.19 -14.56
CA ARG A 140 9.91 -8.03 -15.05
C ARG A 140 10.95 -8.06 -13.94
N PRO A 141 12.21 -8.36 -14.27
CA PRO A 141 13.31 -8.31 -13.31
C PRO A 141 13.43 -6.94 -12.62
N TYR A 142 13.81 -6.94 -11.35
CA TYR A 142 13.99 -5.72 -10.56
C TYR A 142 14.96 -4.71 -11.22
N ALA A 143 15.97 -5.17 -11.95
CA ALA A 143 16.88 -4.30 -12.70
C ALA A 143 16.17 -3.46 -13.78
N GLU A 144 15.12 -4.01 -14.43
CA GLU A 144 14.31 -3.26 -15.41
C GLU A 144 13.43 -2.22 -14.71
N LEU A 145 12.94 -2.54 -13.50
CA LEU A 145 12.21 -1.58 -12.67
C LEU A 145 13.10 -0.40 -12.28
N VAL A 146 14.34 -0.68 -11.85
CA VAL A 146 15.35 0.36 -11.54
C VAL A 146 15.58 1.26 -12.76
N ALA A 147 15.87 0.67 -13.92
CA ALA A 147 16.11 1.42 -15.15
C ALA A 147 14.91 2.29 -15.57
N LEU A 148 13.68 1.77 -15.41
CA LEU A 148 12.47 2.53 -15.68
C LEU A 148 12.30 3.69 -14.69
N GLY A 149 12.55 3.46 -13.39
CA GLY A 149 12.49 4.48 -12.36
C GLY A 149 13.46 5.64 -12.60
N GLU A 150 14.69 5.33 -13.02
CA GLU A 150 15.68 6.33 -13.41
C GLU A 150 15.21 7.17 -14.61
N GLN A 151 14.62 6.54 -15.62
CA GLN A 151 14.13 7.26 -16.80
C GLN A 151 12.89 8.09 -16.53
N LEU A 152 12.03 7.67 -15.62
CA LEU A 152 10.87 8.41 -15.18
C LEU A 152 11.19 9.44 -14.08
N GLN A 153 12.38 9.40 -13.50
CA GLN A 153 12.81 10.22 -12.36
C GLN A 153 11.88 10.11 -11.15
N VAL A 154 11.42 8.88 -10.86
CA VAL A 154 10.55 8.58 -9.71
C VAL A 154 11.20 7.59 -8.76
N GLU A 155 10.79 7.65 -7.50
CA GLU A 155 11.16 6.63 -6.52
C GLU A 155 10.62 5.25 -6.92
N ILE A 156 11.39 4.20 -6.63
CA ILE A 156 10.99 2.81 -6.84
C ILE A 156 10.79 2.10 -5.51
N LYS A 157 10.09 0.94 -5.51
CA LYS A 157 10.02 0.09 -4.32
C LYS A 157 11.43 -0.21 -3.81
N GLU A 158 11.67 0.05 -2.53
CA GLU A 158 12.96 -0.17 -1.90
C GLU A 158 13.14 -1.63 -1.50
N GLN A 159 14.25 -2.25 -1.92
CA GLN A 159 14.65 -3.57 -1.46
C GLN A 159 15.39 -3.43 -0.13
N ALA A 160 14.74 -3.81 0.97
CA ALA A 160 15.31 -3.70 2.32
C ALA A 160 16.42 -4.73 2.56
N CYS A 161 16.21 -5.98 2.13
CA CYS A 161 17.21 -7.04 2.28
C CYS A 161 16.95 -8.22 1.33
N THR A 162 17.95 -9.07 1.20
CA THR A 162 17.86 -10.41 0.61
C THR A 162 18.22 -11.43 1.67
N LEU A 163 17.40 -12.47 1.82
CA LEU A 163 17.52 -13.52 2.79
C LEU A 163 17.75 -14.84 2.04
N THR A 164 18.80 -15.59 2.38
CA THR A 164 19.25 -16.74 1.62
C THR A 164 18.80 -18.07 2.23
N SER A 165 18.27 -18.04 3.44
CA SER A 165 17.82 -19.22 4.16
C SER A 165 16.59 -18.94 5.04
N TRP A 166 15.92 -20.04 5.46
CA TRP A 166 14.83 -19.94 6.42
C TRP A 166 15.28 -19.36 7.76
N ASP A 167 16.47 -19.70 8.23
CA ASP A 167 16.96 -19.23 9.54
C ASP A 167 17.21 -17.73 9.52
N GLU A 168 17.75 -17.19 8.43
CA GLU A 168 17.88 -15.75 8.24
C GLU A 168 16.51 -15.05 8.19
N LEU A 169 15.56 -15.58 7.40
CA LEU A 169 14.21 -15.05 7.34
C LEU A 169 13.53 -15.07 8.71
N HIS A 170 13.62 -16.18 9.43
CA HIS A 170 12.98 -16.32 10.73
C HIS A 170 13.60 -15.37 11.79
N ALA A 171 14.91 -15.20 11.79
CA ALA A 171 15.60 -14.24 12.66
C ALA A 171 15.18 -12.80 12.34
N TRP A 172 15.16 -12.46 11.05
CA TRP A 172 14.72 -11.15 10.60
C TRP A 172 13.25 -10.87 10.97
N LEU A 173 12.34 -11.83 10.76
CA LEU A 173 10.94 -11.70 11.18
C LEU A 173 10.81 -11.43 12.68
N LYS A 174 11.57 -12.11 13.53
CA LYS A 174 11.56 -11.87 14.99
C LYS A 174 11.97 -10.43 15.33
N THR A 175 12.93 -9.88 14.61
CA THR A 175 13.40 -8.52 14.83
C THR A 175 12.34 -7.50 14.41
N ILE A 176 11.80 -7.61 13.20
CA ILE A 176 10.87 -6.60 12.68
C ILE A 176 9.45 -6.69 13.28
N MET A 177 9.09 -7.80 13.92
CA MET A 177 7.81 -7.96 14.60
C MET A 177 7.79 -7.37 16.02
N GLN A 178 8.87 -6.79 16.50
CA GLN A 178 8.90 -6.07 17.79
C GLN A 178 8.02 -4.81 17.70
N GLU A 179 7.40 -4.43 18.82
CA GLU A 179 6.44 -3.33 18.85
C GLU A 179 7.04 -1.97 18.50
N ASP A 180 8.30 -1.76 18.90
CA ASP A 180 9.07 -0.53 18.73
C ASP A 180 9.98 -0.52 17.50
N TYR A 181 9.83 -1.51 16.60
CA TYR A 181 10.68 -1.61 15.43
C TYR A 181 10.52 -0.39 14.51
N LEU A 182 11.66 0.20 14.14
CA LEU A 182 11.81 1.27 13.16
C LEU A 182 12.69 0.81 12.00
N TYR A 183 12.28 1.11 10.80
CA TYR A 183 13.10 0.94 9.61
C TYR A 183 13.78 2.28 9.27
N ASP A 184 15.10 2.33 9.28
CA ASP A 184 15.90 3.58 9.14
C ASP A 184 15.39 4.73 10.03
N GLY A 185 15.07 4.41 11.29
CA GLY A 185 14.58 5.37 12.27
C GLY A 185 13.16 5.89 11.99
N LYS A 186 12.39 5.24 11.11
CA LYS A 186 11.04 5.66 10.71
C LYS A 186 10.02 4.52 10.86
N HIS A 187 8.79 4.89 11.13
CA HIS A 187 7.67 3.97 11.01
C HIS A 187 7.29 3.78 9.54
N ILE A 188 7.10 2.52 9.14
CA ILE A 188 6.61 2.11 7.82
C ILE A 188 5.37 1.22 7.95
N GLU A 189 4.64 0.99 6.86
CA GLU A 189 3.50 0.05 6.90
C GLU A 189 3.96 -1.38 7.20
N GLY A 190 5.08 -1.79 6.61
CA GLY A 190 5.63 -3.12 6.75
C GLY A 190 6.49 -3.51 5.56
N PHE A 191 6.45 -4.80 5.20
CA PHE A 191 7.22 -5.34 4.10
C PHE A 191 6.38 -6.24 3.19
N VAL A 192 6.78 -6.32 1.92
CA VAL A 192 6.37 -7.38 1.00
C VAL A 192 7.54 -8.33 0.85
N ILE A 193 7.31 -9.61 1.12
CA ILE A 193 8.28 -10.68 0.97
C ILE A 193 7.99 -11.40 -0.35
N GLU A 194 8.99 -11.56 -1.18
CA GLU A 194 8.91 -12.24 -2.47
C GLU A 194 9.99 -13.32 -2.56
N ASP A 195 9.59 -14.54 -2.91
CA ASP A 195 10.52 -15.65 -3.13
C ASP A 195 11.05 -15.70 -4.57
N SER A 196 11.99 -16.60 -4.87
CA SER A 196 12.59 -16.73 -6.20
C SER A 196 11.63 -17.23 -7.29
N ARG A 197 10.42 -17.70 -6.92
CA ARG A 197 9.33 -18.08 -7.84
C ARG A 197 8.20 -17.06 -7.88
N HIS A 198 8.44 -15.86 -7.34
CA HIS A 198 7.46 -14.77 -7.30
C HIS A 198 6.23 -15.05 -6.39
N PHE A 199 6.34 -16.02 -5.47
CA PHE A 199 5.36 -16.11 -4.40
C PHE A 199 5.52 -14.92 -3.46
N MET A 200 4.41 -14.23 -3.18
CA MET A 200 4.41 -13.02 -2.36
C MET A 200 3.55 -13.19 -1.11
N THR A 201 4.05 -12.65 -0.01
CA THR A 201 3.27 -12.40 1.21
C THR A 201 3.63 -11.03 1.76
N LYS A 202 2.74 -10.43 2.54
CA LYS A 202 2.96 -9.11 3.14
C LYS A 202 2.90 -9.20 4.66
N LEU A 203 3.75 -8.44 5.30
CA LEU A 203 3.82 -8.29 6.73
C LEU A 203 3.53 -6.84 7.09
N LYS A 204 2.60 -6.62 8.01
CA LYS A 204 2.31 -5.30 8.56
C LYS A 204 2.91 -5.18 9.94
N LEU A 205 3.66 -4.11 10.17
CA LEU A 205 4.31 -3.86 11.44
C LEU A 205 3.31 -3.51 12.55
N ALA A 206 3.73 -3.70 13.80
CA ALA A 206 2.90 -3.50 14.97
C ALA A 206 2.34 -2.08 15.05
N TYR A 207 3.19 -1.07 14.87
CA TYR A 207 2.80 0.34 14.85
C TYR A 207 1.68 0.63 13.83
N TYR A 208 1.86 0.22 12.57
CA TYR A 208 0.86 0.42 11.53
C TYR A 208 -0.46 -0.29 11.86
N SER A 209 -0.38 -1.55 12.31
CA SER A 209 -1.55 -2.35 12.63
C SER A 209 -2.34 -1.77 13.80
N LYS A 210 -1.64 -1.24 14.82
CA LYS A 210 -2.22 -0.55 15.96
C LYS A 210 -2.97 0.70 15.52
N TRP A 211 -2.32 1.63 14.81
CA TRP A 211 -2.96 2.88 14.38
C TRP A 211 -4.05 2.68 13.32
N LYS A 212 -3.93 1.67 12.48
CA LYS A 212 -5.02 1.27 11.57
C LYS A 212 -6.27 0.80 12.33
N ARG A 213 -6.10 0.07 13.42
CA ARG A 213 -7.20 -0.31 14.31
C ARG A 213 -7.79 0.92 15.01
N LEU A 214 -6.94 1.78 15.56
CA LEU A 214 -7.35 3.01 16.25
C LEU A 214 -8.07 4.00 15.32
N ARG A 215 -7.68 4.09 14.04
CA ARG A 215 -8.44 4.84 13.04
C ARG A 215 -9.90 4.39 12.98
N ARG A 216 -10.16 3.08 12.95
CA ARG A 216 -11.54 2.56 12.96
C ARG A 216 -12.27 2.84 14.27
N VAL A 217 -11.56 2.82 15.39
CA VAL A 217 -12.12 3.24 16.69
C VAL A 217 -12.53 4.69 16.62
N ALA A 218 -11.67 5.58 16.13
CA ALA A 218 -11.96 6.99 15.96
C ALA A 218 -13.18 7.21 15.05
N GLU A 219 -13.18 6.65 13.85
CA GLU A 219 -14.30 6.74 12.89
C GLU A 219 -15.64 6.31 13.52
N THR A 220 -15.63 5.23 14.30
CA THR A 220 -16.85 4.73 14.92
C THR A 220 -17.29 5.59 16.10
N THR A 221 -16.34 6.03 16.95
CA THR A 221 -16.63 6.87 18.13
C THR A 221 -17.18 8.22 17.69
N LEU A 222 -16.54 8.86 16.72
CA LEU A 222 -16.95 10.19 16.25
C LEU A 222 -18.28 10.15 15.50
N ARG A 223 -18.61 9.02 14.86
CA ARG A 223 -19.91 8.85 14.19
C ARG A 223 -21.05 8.51 15.15
N HIS A 224 -20.79 7.70 16.16
CA HIS A 224 -21.85 7.08 16.99
C HIS A 224 -21.74 7.38 18.49
N GLY A 225 -20.70 8.10 18.94
CA GLY A 225 -20.44 8.39 20.34
C GLY A 225 -19.89 7.21 21.14
N ALA A 226 -19.81 6.01 20.55
CA ALA A 226 -19.27 4.82 21.21
C ALA A 226 -18.81 3.78 20.19
N VAL A 227 -17.88 2.92 20.59
CA VAL A 227 -17.51 1.70 19.85
C VAL A 227 -18.41 0.53 20.22
N LYS A 228 -18.58 -0.43 19.31
CA LYS A 228 -19.30 -1.68 19.61
C LYS A 228 -18.48 -2.52 20.60
N ALA A 229 -19.16 -3.20 21.52
CA ALA A 229 -18.53 -4.05 22.56
C ALA A 229 -17.53 -5.09 22.01
N LYS A 230 -17.71 -5.54 20.74
CA LYS A 230 -16.77 -6.46 20.07
C LYS A 230 -15.41 -5.85 19.72
N TRP A 231 -15.26 -4.53 19.81
CA TRP A 231 -13.99 -3.86 19.61
C TRP A 231 -13.18 -3.98 20.90
N GLN A 232 -12.45 -5.07 21.00
CA GLN A 232 -11.61 -5.35 22.17
C GLN A 232 -10.48 -4.31 22.23
N LEU A 233 -10.58 -3.39 23.17
CA LEU A 233 -9.55 -2.41 23.51
C LEU A 233 -8.61 -3.08 24.53
N ASN A 234 -7.78 -4.02 24.08
CA ASN A 234 -7.04 -4.94 24.96
C ASN A 234 -5.78 -4.32 25.56
N ASP A 235 -5.23 -3.30 24.92
CA ASP A 235 -4.04 -2.59 25.40
C ASP A 235 -4.39 -1.23 26.02
N GLU A 236 -3.51 -0.73 26.88
CA GLU A 236 -3.68 0.51 27.63
C GLU A 236 -3.84 1.72 26.70
N LEU A 237 -2.95 1.89 25.73
CA LEU A 237 -2.99 2.97 24.74
C LEU A 237 -4.33 3.01 24.01
N SER A 238 -4.88 1.86 23.62
CA SER A 238 -6.18 1.80 22.94
C SER A 238 -7.34 2.25 23.84
N ARG A 239 -7.28 1.92 25.15
CA ARG A 239 -8.28 2.37 26.13
C ARG A 239 -8.19 3.87 26.36
N GLU A 240 -6.98 4.39 26.57
CA GLU A 240 -6.73 5.81 26.77
C GLU A 240 -7.12 6.64 25.55
N PHE A 241 -6.74 6.20 24.35
CA PHE A 241 -7.11 6.87 23.10
C PHE A 241 -8.63 6.91 22.91
N TYR A 242 -9.33 5.80 23.18
CA TYR A 242 -10.80 5.74 23.10
C TYR A 242 -11.47 6.66 24.13
N GLN A 243 -10.98 6.68 25.38
CA GLN A 243 -11.49 7.55 26.43
C GLN A 243 -11.34 9.02 26.05
N TRP A 244 -10.15 9.40 25.61
CA TRP A 244 -9.86 10.74 25.12
C TRP A 244 -10.76 11.14 23.95
N LEU A 245 -10.93 10.29 22.95
CA LEU A 245 -11.86 10.56 21.83
C LEU A 245 -13.28 10.80 22.30
N LYS A 246 -13.75 10.02 23.28
CA LYS A 246 -15.12 10.10 23.79
C LYS A 246 -15.35 11.35 24.65
N GLU A 247 -14.40 11.71 25.46
CA GLU A 247 -14.54 12.78 26.45
C GLU A 247 -14.15 14.14 25.89
N GLU A 248 -13.13 14.23 25.07
CA GLU A 248 -12.58 15.50 24.61
C GLU A 248 -12.90 15.80 23.14
N ILE A 249 -12.88 14.82 22.26
CA ILE A 249 -13.03 15.06 20.81
C ILE A 249 -14.47 14.94 20.35
N TYR A 250 -15.18 13.88 20.75
CA TYR A 250 -16.57 13.67 20.32
C TYR A 250 -17.52 14.82 20.69
N PRO A 251 -17.44 15.41 21.89
CA PRO A 251 -18.31 16.55 22.21
C PRO A 251 -18.13 17.77 21.31
N LEU A 252 -16.92 17.99 20.79
CA LEU A 252 -16.60 19.11 19.90
C LEU A 252 -17.21 18.93 18.50
N HIS A 253 -17.46 17.68 18.09
CA HIS A 253 -17.95 17.31 16.76
C HIS A 253 -19.40 16.82 16.76
N LYS A 254 -20.05 16.79 17.91
CA LYS A 254 -21.42 16.30 18.02
C LYS A 254 -22.39 17.30 17.35
N GLY A 255 -22.91 16.91 16.19
CA GLY A 255 -23.97 17.64 15.50
C GLY A 255 -23.54 18.45 14.27
N ASP A 256 -22.26 18.59 13.97
CA ASP A 256 -21.81 19.34 12.79
C ASP A 256 -21.69 18.50 11.49
N GLY A 257 -21.84 17.16 11.60
CA GLY A 257 -21.73 16.24 10.46
C GLY A 257 -20.34 16.18 9.82
N SER A 258 -19.38 16.95 10.32
CA SER A 258 -18.02 17.00 9.80
C SER A 258 -17.18 15.84 10.34
N TYR A 259 -17.20 14.70 9.65
CA TYR A 259 -16.36 13.54 9.96
C TYR A 259 -14.96 13.65 9.34
N ALA A 260 -14.56 14.81 8.82
CA ALA A 260 -13.25 15.00 8.20
C ALA A 260 -12.10 14.63 9.15
N PHE A 261 -12.25 14.91 10.46
CA PHE A 261 -11.27 14.53 11.49
C PHE A 261 -11.15 13.01 11.73
N ALA A 262 -12.21 12.24 11.51
CA ALA A 262 -12.18 10.81 11.75
C ALA A 262 -11.33 10.05 10.74
N THR A 263 -11.16 10.60 9.55
CA THR A 263 -10.30 10.00 8.51
C THR A 263 -8.83 10.38 8.67
N ASP A 264 -8.53 11.51 9.31
CA ASP A 264 -7.17 11.96 9.58
C ASP A 264 -6.66 11.46 10.95
N ILE A 265 -6.28 10.19 10.97
CA ILE A 265 -5.69 9.55 12.15
C ILE A 265 -4.35 10.16 12.54
N ILE A 266 -3.63 10.78 11.60
CA ILE A 266 -2.33 11.41 11.87
C ILE A 266 -2.52 12.62 12.78
N SER A 267 -3.45 13.52 12.44
CA SER A 267 -3.76 14.68 13.27
C SER A 267 -4.32 14.28 14.64
N LEU A 268 -5.20 13.28 14.69
CA LEU A 268 -5.72 12.74 15.96
C LEU A 268 -4.61 12.15 16.82
N ARG A 269 -3.68 11.38 16.22
CA ARG A 269 -2.53 10.82 16.92
C ARG A 269 -1.65 11.90 17.54
N LYS A 270 -1.24 12.91 16.75
CA LYS A 270 -0.42 14.03 17.23
C LYS A 270 -1.05 14.73 18.42
N ARG A 271 -2.32 15.08 18.32
CA ARG A 271 -3.07 15.71 19.43
C ARG A 271 -3.19 14.82 20.67
N PHE A 272 -3.29 13.51 20.46
CA PHE A 272 -3.33 12.56 21.57
C PHE A 272 -1.97 12.41 22.25
N GLU A 273 -0.88 12.40 21.52
CA GLU A 273 0.50 12.29 22.01
C GLU A 273 1.02 13.57 22.68
N GLU A 274 0.43 14.73 22.38
CA GLU A 274 0.77 16.04 22.94
C GLU A 274 0.07 16.36 24.27
N ARG A 275 -0.71 15.45 24.83
CA ARG A 275 -1.48 15.65 26.09
C ARG A 275 -0.62 15.78 27.33
#